data_57e0e4b67386e1fbe3093487793714e4
#
_entry.id   57e0e4b67386e1fbe3093487793714e4
#
_cell.length_a   1.000
_cell.length_b   1.000
_cell.length_c   1.000
_cell.angle_alpha   90.00
_cell.angle_beta   90.00
_cell.angle_gamma   90.00
#
_symmetry.space_group_name_H-M   'P 1'
#
loop_
_entity.id
_entity.type
_entity.pdbx_description
1 polymer ?
#
loop_
_entity_poly.entity_id
_entity_poly.type
_entity_poly.pdbx_seq_one_letter_code
_entity_poly.pdbx_strand_id
1 'polypeptide(L)'
;MIGVVDYGLGNLFSLENALRFLGADFRRVSRPEDLSCFDKLILPGVGAFPRAVAALRETGMFEALKRAEQPLFGICLGFQLLFTSGEEFSLTEGLDLIPGRVVRLEGPVKIPHIGWNSLHLCRPEHPLLEGVREGDFVYYVHSYRAVTAPEFELAVSDYGQTVCGLAGKGRVSGSQFHPEKSGDVGLTLLKNFLEKRF
;
A
#
# COMPACT_ATOMS: atom_id res chain seq x y z
N MET A 1 -18.60 -1.24 -5.26
CA MET A 1 -17.64 -1.58 -6.36
C MET A 1 -16.27 -0.99 -6.05
N ILE A 2 -15.19 -1.73 -6.30
CA ILE A 2 -13.80 -1.33 -6.02
C ILE A 2 -13.12 -0.85 -7.29
N GLY A 3 -12.44 0.31 -7.22
CA GLY A 3 -11.58 0.82 -8.29
C GLY A 3 -10.13 0.38 -8.09
N VAL A 4 -9.58 -0.39 -9.01
CA VAL A 4 -8.15 -0.73 -9.05
C VAL A 4 -7.47 0.26 -9.98
N VAL A 5 -6.65 1.15 -9.42
CA VAL A 5 -5.98 2.20 -10.19
C VAL A 5 -4.95 1.58 -11.14
N ASP A 6 -5.14 1.82 -12.44
CA ASP A 6 -4.26 1.35 -13.51
C ASP A 6 -3.59 2.56 -14.19
N TYR A 7 -2.35 2.81 -13.83
CA TYR A 7 -1.51 3.87 -14.38
C TYR A 7 -0.27 3.30 -15.12
N GLY A 8 -0.38 2.04 -15.55
CA GLY A 8 0.65 1.33 -16.30
C GLY A 8 1.75 0.67 -15.47
N LEU A 9 1.70 0.78 -14.13
CA LEU A 9 2.69 0.18 -13.22
C LEU A 9 1.98 -0.58 -12.10
N GLY A 10 2.11 -1.90 -12.07
CA GLY A 10 1.51 -2.73 -11.01
C GLY A 10 1.40 -4.19 -11.42
N ASN A 11 1.42 -5.08 -10.44
CA ASN A 11 1.08 -6.49 -10.65
C ASN A 11 -0.44 -6.66 -10.54
N LEU A 12 -1.16 -6.13 -11.54
CA LEU A 12 -2.63 -6.15 -11.56
C LEU A 12 -3.18 -7.57 -11.57
N PHE A 13 -2.53 -8.49 -12.29
CA PHE A 13 -3.01 -9.88 -12.43
C PHE A 13 -3.14 -10.59 -11.07
N SER A 14 -2.11 -10.53 -10.23
CA SER A 14 -2.16 -11.18 -8.91
C SER A 14 -3.18 -10.54 -7.99
N LEU A 15 -3.28 -9.21 -7.99
CA LEU A 15 -4.27 -8.48 -7.20
C LEU A 15 -5.70 -8.81 -7.65
N GLU A 16 -5.97 -8.79 -8.95
CA GLU A 16 -7.29 -9.14 -9.49
C GLU A 16 -7.71 -10.56 -9.16
N ASN A 17 -6.75 -11.52 -9.19
CA ASN A 17 -7.05 -12.89 -8.79
C ASN A 17 -7.42 -12.99 -7.30
N ALA A 18 -6.72 -12.27 -6.42
CA ALA A 18 -7.08 -12.19 -5.02
C ALA A 18 -8.47 -11.56 -4.80
N LEU A 19 -8.78 -10.47 -5.53
CA LEU A 19 -10.10 -9.83 -5.45
C LEU A 19 -11.21 -10.75 -5.98
N ARG A 20 -10.99 -11.49 -7.09
CA ARG A 20 -11.94 -12.50 -7.59
C ARG A 20 -12.16 -13.63 -6.59
N PHE A 21 -11.09 -14.11 -5.96
CA PHE A 21 -11.17 -15.15 -4.94
C PHE A 21 -12.03 -14.70 -3.74
N LEU A 22 -11.93 -13.42 -3.37
CA LEU A 22 -12.75 -12.80 -2.32
C LEU A 22 -14.18 -12.44 -2.76
N GLY A 23 -14.54 -12.71 -4.03
CA GLY A 23 -15.87 -12.37 -4.57
C GLY A 23 -16.14 -10.87 -4.69
N ALA A 24 -15.09 -10.05 -4.77
CA ALA A 24 -15.22 -8.60 -4.86
C ALA A 24 -15.71 -8.16 -6.25
N ASP A 25 -16.62 -7.19 -6.27
CA ASP A 25 -16.97 -6.45 -7.49
C ASP A 25 -15.95 -5.33 -7.69
N PHE A 26 -15.12 -5.44 -8.74
CA PHE A 26 -14.05 -4.48 -9.02
C PHE A 26 -13.89 -4.21 -10.51
N ARG A 27 -13.32 -3.05 -10.82
CA ARG A 27 -12.89 -2.66 -12.17
C ARG A 27 -11.58 -1.89 -12.12
N ARG A 28 -10.81 -1.95 -13.21
CA ARG A 28 -9.68 -1.04 -13.40
C ARG A 28 -10.19 0.37 -13.67
N VAL A 29 -9.49 1.34 -13.12
CA VAL A 29 -9.72 2.76 -13.37
C VAL A 29 -8.43 3.42 -13.82
N SER A 30 -8.44 3.97 -15.05
CA SER A 30 -7.28 4.63 -15.66
C SER A 30 -7.52 6.10 -15.95
N ARG A 31 -8.76 6.59 -15.79
CA ARG A 31 -9.11 7.99 -16.00
C ARG A 31 -9.48 8.65 -14.66
N PRO A 32 -8.92 9.83 -14.36
CA PRO A 32 -9.17 10.55 -13.11
C PRO A 32 -10.66 10.83 -12.84
N GLU A 33 -11.41 11.17 -13.88
CA GLU A 33 -12.84 11.49 -13.79
C GLU A 33 -13.70 10.31 -13.34
N ASP A 34 -13.24 9.07 -13.55
CA ASP A 34 -13.98 7.87 -13.21
C ASP A 34 -13.80 7.46 -11.72
N LEU A 35 -12.85 8.06 -10.96
CA LEU A 35 -12.59 7.69 -9.57
C LEU A 35 -13.85 7.78 -8.69
N SER A 36 -14.70 8.78 -8.93
CA SER A 36 -15.94 8.99 -8.16
C SER A 36 -16.98 7.89 -8.36
N CYS A 37 -16.83 7.03 -9.36
CA CYS A 37 -17.73 5.89 -9.62
C CYS A 37 -17.50 4.70 -8.68
N PHE A 38 -16.46 4.76 -7.85
CA PHE A 38 -16.06 3.65 -6.97
C PHE A 38 -16.26 3.99 -5.51
N ASP A 39 -16.62 2.98 -4.71
CA ASP A 39 -16.80 3.14 -3.26
C ASP A 39 -15.46 3.15 -2.52
N LYS A 40 -14.47 2.42 -3.04
CA LYS A 40 -13.11 2.29 -2.51
C LYS A 40 -12.11 2.16 -3.64
N LEU A 41 -10.87 2.56 -3.38
CA LEU A 41 -9.78 2.55 -4.35
C LEU A 41 -8.61 1.69 -3.83
N ILE A 42 -8.00 0.93 -4.74
CA ILE A 42 -6.73 0.25 -4.47
C ILE A 42 -5.69 0.83 -5.44
N LEU A 43 -4.58 1.29 -4.90
CA LEU A 43 -3.43 1.79 -5.66
C LEU A 43 -2.31 0.76 -5.60
N PRO A 44 -2.20 -0.15 -6.56
CA PRO A 44 -1.05 -1.04 -6.67
C PRO A 44 0.16 -0.28 -7.21
N GLY A 45 1.35 -0.85 -7.06
CA GLY A 45 2.53 -0.30 -7.71
C GLY A 45 3.72 -1.22 -7.60
N VAL A 46 4.53 -1.23 -8.67
CA VAL A 46 5.85 -1.87 -8.71
C VAL A 46 6.82 -0.98 -9.50
N GLY A 47 8.11 -1.09 -9.18
CA GLY A 47 9.16 -0.30 -9.84
C GLY A 47 9.65 0.85 -8.98
N ALA A 48 10.07 1.96 -9.60
CA ALA A 48 10.72 3.08 -8.94
C ALA A 48 9.75 4.23 -8.61
N PHE A 49 9.92 4.84 -7.44
CA PHE A 49 9.08 5.91 -6.92
C PHE A 49 8.95 7.11 -7.89
N PRO A 50 10.04 7.69 -8.44
CA PRO A 50 9.90 8.84 -9.35
C PRO A 50 9.16 8.49 -10.65
N ARG A 51 9.36 7.26 -11.15
CA ARG A 51 8.69 6.79 -12.36
C ARG A 51 7.18 6.64 -12.14
N ALA A 52 6.81 6.13 -10.97
CA ALA A 52 5.40 5.99 -10.63
C ALA A 52 4.71 7.35 -10.47
N VAL A 53 5.36 8.32 -9.82
CA VAL A 53 4.86 9.70 -9.72
C VAL A 53 4.70 10.32 -11.11
N ALA A 54 5.69 10.16 -12.00
CA ALA A 54 5.61 10.67 -13.37
C ALA A 54 4.41 10.08 -14.12
N ALA A 55 4.23 8.76 -14.08
CA ALA A 55 3.10 8.08 -14.74
C ALA A 55 1.74 8.54 -14.19
N LEU A 56 1.62 8.71 -12.87
CA LEU A 56 0.40 9.26 -12.26
C LEU A 56 0.14 10.72 -12.68
N ARG A 57 1.19 11.52 -12.83
CA ARG A 57 1.05 12.93 -13.28
C ARG A 57 0.67 13.03 -14.75
N GLU A 58 1.26 12.20 -15.63
CA GLU A 58 0.94 12.14 -17.05
C GLU A 58 -0.54 11.86 -17.31
N THR A 59 -1.15 11.01 -16.50
CA THR A 59 -2.59 10.68 -16.60
C THR A 59 -3.50 11.64 -15.85
N GLY A 60 -2.96 12.58 -15.06
CA GLY A 60 -3.73 13.43 -14.14
C GLY A 60 -4.22 12.69 -12.89
N MET A 61 -3.91 11.40 -12.75
CA MET A 61 -4.33 10.56 -11.63
C MET A 61 -3.72 11.01 -10.30
N PHE A 62 -2.52 11.61 -10.33
CA PHE A 62 -1.83 12.11 -9.13
C PHE A 62 -2.69 13.11 -8.35
N GLU A 63 -3.16 14.16 -9.02
CA GLU A 63 -3.99 15.18 -8.40
C GLU A 63 -5.40 14.67 -8.05
N ALA A 64 -5.92 13.75 -8.85
CA ALA A 64 -7.22 13.14 -8.59
C ALA A 64 -7.20 12.27 -7.32
N LEU A 65 -6.16 11.46 -7.11
CA LEU A 65 -5.99 10.64 -5.91
C LEU A 65 -5.78 11.49 -4.64
N LYS A 66 -5.07 12.63 -4.74
CA LYS A 66 -4.94 13.57 -3.61
C LYS A 66 -6.29 14.11 -3.13
N ARG A 67 -7.23 14.29 -4.04
CA ARG A 67 -8.57 14.84 -3.77
C ARG A 67 -9.64 13.77 -3.56
N ALA A 68 -9.33 12.51 -3.84
CA ALA A 68 -10.28 11.42 -3.70
C ALA A 68 -10.77 11.32 -2.25
N GLU A 69 -12.09 11.19 -2.07
CA GLU A 69 -12.71 11.08 -0.75
C GLU A 69 -12.97 9.63 -0.33
N GLN A 70 -12.88 8.70 -1.28
CA GLN A 70 -13.06 7.28 -1.05
C GLN A 70 -11.93 6.70 -0.20
N PRO A 71 -12.19 5.64 0.58
CA PRO A 71 -11.12 4.85 1.18
C PRO A 71 -10.11 4.38 0.13
N LEU A 72 -8.82 4.60 0.41
CA LEU A 72 -7.71 4.29 -0.48
C LEU A 72 -6.75 3.32 0.20
N PHE A 73 -6.41 2.22 -0.46
CA PHE A 73 -5.43 1.25 0.00
C PHE A 73 -4.25 1.16 -0.98
N GLY A 74 -3.05 1.52 -0.52
CA GLY A 74 -1.82 1.39 -1.30
C GLY A 74 -1.14 0.05 -1.09
N ILE A 75 -0.58 -0.56 -2.16
CA ILE A 75 0.15 -1.82 -2.09
C ILE A 75 1.58 -1.62 -2.59
N CYS A 76 2.58 -1.95 -1.76
CA CYS A 76 4.01 -1.90 -2.04
C CYS A 76 4.44 -0.50 -2.52
N LEU A 77 4.77 -0.29 -3.79
CA LEU A 77 5.07 1.05 -4.30
C LEU A 77 3.84 1.98 -4.19
N GLY A 78 2.63 1.47 -4.41
CA GLY A 78 1.40 2.25 -4.19
C GLY A 78 1.25 2.72 -2.74
N PHE A 79 1.67 1.92 -1.76
CA PHE A 79 1.76 2.32 -0.36
C PHE A 79 2.79 3.43 -0.16
N GLN A 80 3.98 3.27 -0.73
CA GLN A 80 5.03 4.29 -0.63
C GLN A 80 4.59 5.64 -1.19
N LEU A 81 3.83 5.64 -2.30
CA LEU A 81 3.29 6.85 -2.91
C LEU A 81 2.32 7.62 -2.01
N LEU A 82 1.73 7.01 -0.98
CA LEU A 82 0.84 7.68 -0.03
C LEU A 82 1.56 8.72 0.85
N PHE A 83 2.88 8.57 1.03
CA PHE A 83 3.67 9.43 1.91
C PHE A 83 4.04 10.77 1.25
N THR A 84 4.58 11.68 2.08
CA THR A 84 4.93 13.05 1.65
C THR A 84 6.00 13.06 0.55
N SER A 85 7.01 12.19 0.65
CA SER A 85 8.12 12.15 -0.31
C SER A 85 8.83 10.79 -0.35
N GLY A 86 9.56 10.55 -1.44
CA GLY A 86 10.49 9.43 -1.59
C GLY A 86 11.87 9.90 -2.03
N GLU A 87 12.91 9.21 -1.54
CA GLU A 87 14.33 9.54 -1.77
C GLU A 87 15.00 8.59 -2.80
N GLU A 88 14.21 7.85 -3.57
CA GLU A 88 14.74 6.95 -4.59
C GLU A 88 15.29 7.75 -5.78
N PHE A 89 16.60 7.65 -6.07
CA PHE A 89 17.38 8.41 -7.05
C PHE A 89 17.38 9.92 -6.81
N SER A 90 16.27 10.51 -6.44
CA SER A 90 16.12 11.94 -6.16
C SER A 90 14.95 12.13 -5.17
N LEU A 91 14.95 13.26 -4.48
CA LEU A 91 13.81 13.65 -3.66
C LEU A 91 12.61 13.94 -4.57
N THR A 92 11.56 13.13 -4.44
CA THR A 92 10.35 13.21 -5.24
C THR A 92 9.13 13.34 -4.34
N GLU A 93 8.25 14.29 -4.64
CA GLU A 93 6.97 14.46 -3.92
C GLU A 93 6.05 13.27 -4.14
N GLY A 94 5.47 12.74 -3.04
CA GLY A 94 4.40 11.74 -3.06
C GLY A 94 3.01 12.38 -2.98
N LEU A 95 2.00 11.54 -2.71
CA LEU A 95 0.61 12.00 -2.60
C LEU A 95 0.33 12.80 -1.31
N ASP A 96 1.21 12.72 -0.31
CA ASP A 96 1.10 13.41 0.99
C ASP A 96 -0.22 13.16 1.74
N LEU A 97 -0.72 11.94 1.64
CA LEU A 97 -1.93 11.49 2.33
C LEU A 97 -1.62 10.95 3.73
N ILE A 98 -0.42 10.41 3.92
CA ILE A 98 0.13 10.00 5.22
C ILE A 98 1.45 10.75 5.42
N PRO A 99 1.64 11.51 6.53
CA PRO A 99 2.90 12.19 6.80
C PRO A 99 4.06 11.20 6.92
N GLY A 100 5.17 11.48 6.26
CA GLY A 100 6.35 10.63 6.30
C GLY A 100 7.16 10.67 5.02
N ARG A 101 8.20 9.87 4.98
CA ARG A 101 9.11 9.79 3.82
C ARG A 101 9.48 8.35 3.52
N VAL A 102 9.81 8.08 2.28
CA VAL A 102 10.28 6.77 1.83
C VAL A 102 11.77 6.84 1.61
N VAL A 103 12.51 6.01 2.36
CA VAL A 103 13.97 5.98 2.37
C VAL A 103 14.49 4.59 2.03
N ARG A 104 15.75 4.50 1.58
CA ARG A 104 16.38 3.21 1.32
C ARG A 104 16.55 2.40 2.62
N LEU A 105 16.43 1.08 2.52
CA LEU A 105 16.88 0.17 3.60
C LEU A 105 18.38 0.32 3.79
N GLU A 106 18.83 0.24 5.04
CA GLU A 106 20.23 0.41 5.45
C GLU A 106 20.67 -0.73 6.36
N GLY A 107 21.97 -0.73 6.73
CA GLY A 107 22.53 -1.67 7.69
C GLY A 107 23.01 -2.98 7.07
N PRO A 108 23.46 -3.93 7.92
CA PRO A 108 24.08 -5.18 7.50
C PRO A 108 23.04 -6.25 7.10
N VAL A 109 22.07 -5.86 6.28
CA VAL A 109 20.98 -6.72 5.80
C VAL A 109 21.06 -6.87 4.28
N LYS A 110 20.49 -7.97 3.76
CA LYS A 110 20.41 -8.16 2.31
C LYS A 110 19.35 -7.21 1.73
N ILE A 111 19.74 -6.41 0.73
CA ILE A 111 18.85 -5.51 0.01
C ILE A 111 18.77 -5.96 -1.44
N PRO A 112 17.58 -6.18 -2.00
CA PRO A 112 16.24 -5.93 -1.40
C PRO A 112 15.85 -6.93 -0.29
N HIS A 113 14.94 -6.52 0.60
CA HIS A 113 14.19 -7.39 1.50
C HIS A 113 13.22 -8.22 0.66
N ILE A 114 13.53 -9.50 0.46
CA ILE A 114 12.71 -10.44 -0.30
C ILE A 114 12.42 -11.65 0.57
N GLY A 115 11.15 -11.96 0.77
CA GLY A 115 10.72 -13.14 1.48
C GLY A 115 9.63 -12.88 2.50
N TRP A 116 9.37 -13.92 3.29
CA TRP A 116 8.39 -13.89 4.37
C TRP A 116 9.00 -13.28 5.63
N ASN A 117 8.24 -12.38 6.27
CA ASN A 117 8.63 -11.80 7.55
C ASN A 117 7.39 -11.60 8.42
N SER A 118 7.58 -11.66 9.74
CA SER A 118 6.49 -11.56 10.71
C SER A 118 6.04 -10.13 10.93
N LEU A 119 4.75 -9.95 11.24
CA LEU A 119 4.16 -8.69 11.64
C LEU A 119 4.15 -8.55 13.17
N HIS A 120 4.54 -7.38 13.66
CA HIS A 120 4.30 -6.90 15.01
C HIS A 120 3.19 -5.87 14.96
N LEU A 121 2.07 -6.13 15.65
CA LEU A 121 0.88 -5.30 15.60
C LEU A 121 1.01 -4.09 16.54
N CYS A 122 1.08 -2.89 15.96
CA CYS A 122 1.13 -1.64 16.73
C CYS A 122 -0.27 -1.22 17.22
N ARG A 123 -1.32 -1.54 16.44
CA ARG A 123 -2.71 -1.18 16.71
C ARG A 123 -3.66 -2.34 16.41
N PRO A 124 -3.63 -3.40 17.23
CA PRO A 124 -4.40 -4.63 16.94
C PRO A 124 -5.92 -4.41 16.88
N GLU A 125 -6.42 -3.32 17.49
CA GLU A 125 -7.83 -2.92 17.46
C GLU A 125 -8.28 -2.29 16.14
N HIS A 126 -7.33 -1.94 15.25
CA HIS A 126 -7.68 -1.28 13.99
C HIS A 126 -8.48 -2.23 13.08
N PRO A 127 -9.59 -1.76 12.46
CA PRO A 127 -10.48 -2.63 11.66
C PRO A 127 -9.78 -3.41 10.54
N LEU A 128 -8.72 -2.84 9.97
CA LEU A 128 -7.92 -3.50 8.93
C LEU A 128 -7.22 -4.76 9.44
N LEU A 129 -6.91 -4.83 10.75
CA LEU A 129 -6.17 -5.92 11.38
C LEU A 129 -7.09 -6.99 12.02
N GLU A 130 -8.41 -6.88 11.87
CA GLU A 130 -9.33 -7.89 12.39
C GLU A 130 -9.00 -9.28 11.81
N GLY A 131 -8.75 -10.25 12.70
CA GLY A 131 -8.36 -11.62 12.32
C GLY A 131 -6.88 -11.81 12.00
N VAL A 132 -6.07 -10.73 11.97
CA VAL A 132 -4.60 -10.81 11.88
C VAL A 132 -4.02 -10.94 13.28
N ARG A 133 -3.01 -11.79 13.45
CA ARG A 133 -2.41 -12.09 14.74
C ARG A 133 -0.98 -11.59 14.82
N GLU A 134 -0.54 -11.30 16.04
CA GLU A 134 0.87 -11.04 16.33
C GLU A 134 1.74 -12.20 15.82
N GLY A 135 2.78 -11.88 15.05
CA GLY A 135 3.70 -12.85 14.48
C GLY A 135 3.24 -13.48 13.15
N ASP A 136 2.08 -13.13 12.62
CA ASP A 136 1.65 -13.59 11.30
C ASP A 136 2.65 -13.18 10.20
N PHE A 137 2.91 -14.08 9.25
CA PHE A 137 3.88 -13.88 8.18
C PHE A 137 3.25 -13.29 6.93
N VAL A 138 3.96 -12.33 6.33
CA VAL A 138 3.59 -11.67 5.07
C VAL A 138 4.78 -11.60 4.11
N TYR A 139 4.52 -11.47 2.81
CA TYR A 139 5.55 -11.51 1.78
C TYR A 139 5.99 -10.11 1.34
N TYR A 140 7.28 -9.83 1.52
CA TYR A 140 7.95 -8.59 1.15
C TYR A 140 8.80 -8.74 -0.11
N VAL A 141 8.87 -7.66 -0.90
CA VAL A 141 9.88 -7.48 -1.96
C VAL A 141 10.11 -5.98 -2.16
N HIS A 142 11.07 -5.38 -1.42
CA HIS A 142 11.33 -3.94 -1.50
C HIS A 142 12.75 -3.58 -1.10
N SER A 143 13.26 -2.44 -1.60
CA SER A 143 14.54 -1.85 -1.23
C SER A 143 14.39 -0.54 -0.45
N TYR A 144 13.19 0.03 -0.45
CA TYR A 144 12.84 1.28 0.23
C TYR A 144 11.72 1.03 1.22
N ARG A 145 11.70 1.76 2.32
CA ARG A 145 10.71 1.66 3.39
C ARG A 145 10.14 3.02 3.74
N ALA A 146 8.90 3.05 4.17
CA ALA A 146 8.32 4.24 4.77
C ALA A 146 8.88 4.47 6.18
N VAL A 147 9.10 5.74 6.51
CA VAL A 147 9.38 6.24 7.86
C VAL A 147 8.31 7.27 8.18
N THR A 148 7.52 6.99 9.20
CA THR A 148 6.40 7.83 9.63
C THR A 148 6.33 7.88 11.15
N ALA A 149 5.46 8.72 11.70
CA ALA A 149 5.26 8.78 13.13
C ALA A 149 4.48 7.55 13.64
N PRO A 150 4.74 7.08 14.88
CA PRO A 150 4.13 5.86 15.43
C PRO A 150 2.60 5.87 15.43
N GLU A 151 1.98 7.04 15.49
CA GLU A 151 0.52 7.15 15.40
C GLU A 151 -0.09 6.70 14.08
N PHE A 152 0.71 6.62 13.01
CA PHE A 152 0.27 6.13 11.70
C PHE A 152 0.64 4.68 11.45
N GLU A 153 1.55 4.10 12.25
CA GLU A 153 1.95 2.69 12.11
C GLU A 153 0.87 1.76 12.67
N LEU A 154 0.36 0.86 11.82
CA LEU A 154 -0.60 -0.16 12.21
C LEU A 154 0.09 -1.48 12.54
N ALA A 155 1.11 -1.84 11.77
CA ALA A 155 1.96 -3.00 12.01
C ALA A 155 3.35 -2.77 11.41
N VAL A 156 4.36 -3.35 12.05
CA VAL A 156 5.76 -3.26 11.62
C VAL A 156 6.38 -4.65 11.53
N SER A 157 7.52 -4.75 10.84
CA SER A 157 8.37 -5.96 10.82
C SER A 157 9.79 -5.57 11.19
N ASP A 158 10.55 -6.50 11.76
CA ASP A 158 11.99 -6.32 12.00
C ASP A 158 12.77 -6.89 10.80
N TYR A 159 13.62 -6.07 10.22
CA TYR A 159 14.59 -6.49 9.20
C TYR A 159 15.95 -5.84 9.46
N GLY A 160 16.50 -6.04 10.67
CA GLY A 160 17.67 -5.33 11.17
C GLY A 160 17.43 -3.84 11.39
N GLN A 161 16.26 -3.40 11.09
CA GLN A 161 15.66 -2.10 11.32
C GLN A 161 14.13 -2.23 11.25
N THR A 162 13.42 -1.30 11.86
CA THR A 162 11.96 -1.28 11.77
C THR A 162 11.51 -0.97 10.35
N VAL A 163 10.69 -1.85 9.78
CA VAL A 163 10.00 -1.68 8.51
C VAL A 163 8.53 -1.45 8.79
N CYS A 164 8.00 -0.28 8.44
CA CYS A 164 6.57 -0.03 8.48
C CYS A 164 5.86 -0.97 7.50
N GLY A 165 5.25 -2.03 8.00
CA GLY A 165 4.54 -3.05 7.24
C GLY A 165 3.17 -2.58 6.79
N LEU A 166 2.45 -1.92 7.69
CA LEU A 166 1.13 -1.32 7.47
C LEU A 166 1.06 0.05 8.12
N ALA A 167 0.52 1.02 7.41
CA ALA A 167 0.21 2.34 7.96
C ALA A 167 -1.20 2.77 7.56
N GLY A 168 -1.77 3.71 8.34
CA GLY A 168 -3.07 4.30 8.05
C GLY A 168 -3.29 5.65 8.70
N LYS A 169 -4.08 6.50 8.01
CA LYS A 169 -4.55 7.80 8.50
C LYS A 169 -5.94 8.06 7.96
N GLY A 170 -6.93 8.05 8.85
CA GLY A 170 -8.33 8.19 8.43
C GLY A 170 -8.70 7.12 7.40
N ARG A 171 -9.22 7.53 6.24
CA ARG A 171 -9.65 6.63 5.16
C ARG A 171 -8.50 6.06 4.30
N VAL A 172 -7.26 6.52 4.50
CA VAL A 172 -6.09 6.10 3.71
C VAL A 172 -5.27 5.11 4.50
N SER A 173 -4.96 3.99 3.89
CA SER A 173 -4.11 2.95 4.47
C SER A 173 -3.33 2.21 3.38
N GLY A 174 -2.41 1.36 3.79
CA GLY A 174 -1.69 0.53 2.83
C GLY A 174 -0.66 -0.37 3.47
N SER A 175 -0.09 -1.27 2.66
CA SER A 175 0.91 -2.26 3.06
C SER A 175 2.17 -2.17 2.22
N GLN A 176 3.33 -2.27 2.88
CA GLN A 176 4.62 -2.41 2.19
C GLN A 176 4.77 -3.80 1.57
N PHE A 177 4.23 -4.81 2.21
CA PHE A 177 4.17 -6.16 1.67
C PHE A 177 3.05 -6.31 0.64
N HIS A 178 3.05 -7.44 -0.07
CA HIS A 178 2.05 -7.79 -1.06
C HIS A 178 0.96 -8.66 -0.43
N PRO A 179 -0.22 -8.13 -0.06
CA PRO A 179 -1.27 -8.94 0.53
C PRO A 179 -1.77 -10.02 -0.43
N GLU A 180 -1.79 -9.76 -1.74
CA GLU A 180 -2.16 -10.72 -2.78
C GLU A 180 -1.16 -11.90 -2.92
N LYS A 181 -0.03 -11.85 -2.20
CA LYS A 181 1.00 -12.90 -2.14
C LYS A 181 1.25 -13.41 -0.72
N SER A 182 0.48 -12.93 0.26
CA SER A 182 0.69 -13.22 1.68
C SER A 182 -0.27 -14.27 2.24
N GLY A 183 -0.79 -15.17 1.39
CA GLY A 183 -1.68 -16.26 1.79
C GLY A 183 -2.94 -15.76 2.51
N ASP A 184 -3.39 -16.52 3.51
CA ASP A 184 -4.64 -16.21 4.22
C ASP A 184 -4.59 -14.90 5.00
N VAL A 185 -3.43 -14.53 5.53
CA VAL A 185 -3.22 -13.25 6.24
C VAL A 185 -3.43 -12.08 5.28
N GLY A 186 -2.84 -12.14 4.10
CA GLY A 186 -3.01 -11.11 3.08
C GLY A 186 -4.44 -11.03 2.56
N LEU A 187 -5.10 -12.16 2.35
CA LEU A 187 -6.51 -12.22 1.95
C LEU A 187 -7.43 -11.65 3.03
N THR A 188 -7.14 -11.92 4.31
CA THR A 188 -7.88 -11.35 5.44
C THR A 188 -7.76 -9.82 5.45
N LEU A 189 -6.56 -9.26 5.25
CA LEU A 189 -6.35 -7.81 5.17
C LEU A 189 -7.10 -7.19 3.98
N LEU A 190 -7.02 -7.79 2.81
CA LEU A 190 -7.79 -7.33 1.65
C LEU A 190 -9.29 -7.39 1.92
N LYS A 191 -9.80 -8.49 2.48
CA LYS A 191 -11.21 -8.64 2.85
C LYS A 191 -11.63 -7.54 3.83
N ASN A 192 -10.84 -7.29 4.87
CA ASN A 192 -11.12 -6.23 5.83
C ASN A 192 -11.20 -4.85 5.15
N PHE A 193 -10.26 -4.55 4.24
CA PHE A 193 -10.34 -3.31 3.47
C PHE A 193 -11.62 -3.24 2.62
N LEU A 194 -12.05 -4.33 2.01
CA LEU A 194 -13.24 -4.37 1.17
C LEU A 194 -14.54 -4.15 1.98
N GLU A 195 -14.65 -4.77 3.16
CA GLU A 195 -15.90 -4.87 3.93
C GLU A 195 -16.05 -3.79 5.01
N LYS A 196 -14.95 -3.39 5.68
CA LYS A 196 -14.98 -2.45 6.80
C LYS A 196 -15.14 -1.00 6.35
N ARG A 197 -15.65 -0.17 7.26
CA ARG A 197 -15.65 1.30 7.11
C ARG A 197 -14.43 1.89 7.78
N PHE A 198 -13.85 2.89 7.14
CA PHE A 198 -12.67 3.63 7.61
C PHE A 198 -12.97 5.12 7.67
#